data_1bff68067454baa7d8c0f0dc37d15ea7
#
_entry.id   1bff68067454baa7d8c0f0dc37d15ea7
#
_cell.length_a   1.000
_cell.length_b   1.000
_cell.length_c   1.000
_cell.angle_alpha   90.00
_cell.angle_beta   90.00
_cell.angle_gamma   90.00
#
_symmetry.space_group_name_H-M   'P 1'
#
loop_
_entity.id
_entity.type
_entity.pdbx_description
1 polymer ?
#
loop_
_entity_poly.entity_id
_entity_poly.type
_entity_poly.pdbx_seq_one_letter_code
_entity_poly.pdbx_strand_id
1 'polypeptide(L)'
;VLIDGFRADSMEYHIVLPYGTTTLPHFTYEYGIEGQTVEIDTITSTNIHGQSITCYSFIVTAPDEETSVQYDLYVMVALNDDCSLKTLLINGIQIQNFHPDTTAYQVIYPIGSDSTILVTQEAITASATDPNATIMISSDGYNFNITVTSHDGMHTRIYTIEQIIMLSSNTRLAALYIDGILLRDFDPEVLEYTYYIGDVLPYVDAIPEDSTAT
;
A
#
# COMPACT_ATOMS: atom_id res chain seq x y z
N VAL A 1 -19.48 -13.37 -29.92
CA VAL A 1 -19.97 -13.08 -28.55
C VAL A 1 -21.31 -12.37 -28.71
N LEU A 2 -22.38 -12.98 -28.20
CA LEU A 2 -23.66 -12.25 -28.09
C LEU A 2 -23.45 -11.15 -27.05
N ILE A 3 -23.92 -9.92 -27.35
CA ILE A 3 -24.02 -8.88 -26.34
C ILE A 3 -25.13 -9.34 -25.41
N ASP A 4 -24.75 -9.68 -24.17
CA ASP A 4 -25.70 -10.11 -23.16
C ASP A 4 -26.72 -8.97 -22.92
N GLY A 5 -27.99 -9.27 -23.03
CA GLY A 5 -29.07 -8.29 -22.88
C GLY A 5 -29.32 -7.39 -24.08
N PHE A 6 -28.85 -7.74 -25.29
CA PHE A 6 -29.20 -6.97 -26.50
C PHE A 6 -30.74 -6.86 -26.67
N ARG A 7 -31.21 -5.64 -26.89
CA ARG A 7 -32.63 -5.27 -27.11
C ARG A 7 -32.68 -4.25 -28.24
N ALA A 8 -33.52 -4.51 -29.22
CA ALA A 8 -33.67 -3.64 -30.38
C ALA A 8 -34.22 -2.22 -30.08
N ASP A 9 -34.73 -2.01 -28.86
CA ASP A 9 -35.23 -0.72 -28.35
C ASP A 9 -34.14 0.05 -27.53
N SER A 10 -32.96 -0.53 -27.31
CA SER A 10 -31.81 0.13 -26.72
C SER A 10 -30.78 0.46 -27.79
N MET A 11 -30.37 1.71 -27.86
CA MET A 11 -29.49 2.21 -28.92
C MET A 11 -28.03 2.40 -28.45
N GLU A 12 -27.77 2.15 -27.18
CA GLU A 12 -26.44 2.32 -26.59
C GLU A 12 -26.06 1.13 -25.73
N TYR A 13 -24.85 0.61 -25.90
CA TYR A 13 -24.30 -0.54 -25.19
C TYR A 13 -22.87 -0.27 -24.76
N HIS A 14 -22.48 -0.81 -23.60
CA HIS A 14 -21.14 -0.71 -23.04
C HIS A 14 -20.57 -2.09 -22.75
N ILE A 15 -19.37 -2.35 -23.22
CA ILE A 15 -18.60 -3.56 -22.93
C ILE A 15 -17.29 -3.17 -22.27
N VAL A 16 -17.02 -3.73 -21.10
CA VAL A 16 -15.72 -3.64 -20.43
C VAL A 16 -15.02 -4.97 -20.58
N LEU A 17 -13.92 -4.99 -21.33
CA LEU A 17 -13.06 -6.15 -21.49
C LEU A 17 -12.09 -6.25 -20.31
N PRO A 18 -11.64 -7.47 -19.95
CA PRO A 18 -10.66 -7.66 -18.88
C PRO A 18 -9.38 -6.88 -19.14
N TYR A 19 -8.73 -6.42 -18.04
CA TYR A 19 -7.40 -5.82 -18.12
C TYR A 19 -6.42 -6.73 -18.88
N GLY A 20 -5.53 -6.12 -19.65
CA GLY A 20 -4.55 -6.83 -20.48
C GLY A 20 -5.09 -7.34 -21.82
N THR A 21 -6.37 -7.10 -22.14
CA THR A 21 -6.90 -7.40 -23.48
C THR A 21 -6.21 -6.51 -24.52
N THR A 22 -5.53 -7.14 -25.48
CA THR A 22 -4.76 -6.42 -26.53
C THR A 22 -5.49 -6.41 -27.88
N THR A 23 -6.52 -7.24 -28.03
CA THR A 23 -7.26 -7.36 -29.29
C THR A 23 -8.75 -7.19 -29.00
N LEU A 24 -9.36 -6.19 -29.62
CA LEU A 24 -10.80 -5.98 -29.53
C LEU A 24 -11.55 -7.11 -30.23
N PRO A 25 -12.71 -7.53 -29.70
CA PRO A 25 -13.53 -8.56 -30.32
C PRO A 25 -14.08 -8.10 -31.68
N HIS A 26 -14.19 -9.05 -32.60
CA HIS A 26 -14.90 -8.83 -33.84
C HIS A 26 -16.41 -9.00 -33.59
N PHE A 27 -17.19 -8.01 -34.00
CA PHE A 27 -18.64 -8.02 -33.87
C PHE A 27 -19.29 -8.46 -35.17
N THR A 28 -20.32 -9.28 -35.06
CA THR A 28 -21.19 -9.71 -36.18
C THR A 28 -22.61 -9.36 -35.83
N TYR A 29 -23.42 -9.15 -36.84
CA TYR A 29 -24.83 -8.82 -36.73
C TYR A 29 -25.66 -9.75 -37.61
N GLU A 30 -26.92 -9.89 -37.27
CA GLU A 30 -27.92 -10.59 -38.09
C GLU A 30 -29.03 -9.60 -38.49
N TYR A 31 -29.49 -9.71 -39.72
CA TYR A 31 -30.57 -8.86 -40.23
C TYR A 31 -31.89 -9.29 -39.61
N GLY A 32 -32.70 -8.33 -39.17
CA GLY A 32 -34.06 -8.59 -38.67
C GLY A 32 -35.04 -8.86 -39.77
N ILE A 33 -34.87 -8.22 -40.94
CA ILE A 33 -35.73 -8.35 -42.13
C ILE A 33 -34.90 -8.38 -43.41
N GLU A 34 -35.35 -9.09 -44.43
CA GLU A 34 -34.75 -9.11 -45.75
C GLU A 34 -34.74 -7.71 -46.38
N GLY A 35 -33.66 -7.31 -46.98
CA GLY A 35 -33.47 -6.01 -47.62
C GLY A 35 -32.95 -4.89 -46.72
N GLN A 36 -32.76 -5.14 -45.42
CA GLN A 36 -32.02 -4.21 -44.55
C GLN A 36 -30.53 -4.14 -44.95
N THR A 37 -29.93 -2.98 -44.74
CA THR A 37 -28.46 -2.80 -44.83
C THR A 37 -27.91 -2.33 -43.52
N VAL A 38 -26.63 -2.69 -43.23
CA VAL A 38 -25.92 -2.23 -42.04
C VAL A 38 -24.58 -1.66 -42.45
N GLU A 39 -24.38 -0.41 -42.10
CA GLU A 39 -23.07 0.25 -42.20
C GLU A 39 -22.44 0.33 -40.80
N ILE A 40 -21.13 0.07 -40.70
CA ILE A 40 -20.41 0.14 -39.44
C ILE A 40 -19.36 1.23 -39.54
N ASP A 41 -19.47 2.23 -38.67
CA ASP A 41 -18.44 3.24 -38.45
C ASP A 41 -17.73 2.95 -37.09
N THR A 42 -16.44 3.35 -37.03
CA THR A 42 -15.63 3.09 -35.84
C THR A 42 -14.84 4.33 -35.45
N ILE A 43 -15.04 4.80 -34.24
CA ILE A 43 -14.33 5.97 -33.68
C ILE A 43 -13.66 5.55 -32.39
N THR A 44 -12.38 5.86 -32.24
CA THR A 44 -11.63 5.66 -31.01
C THR A 44 -11.35 7.01 -30.35
N SER A 45 -11.64 7.11 -29.08
CA SER A 45 -11.40 8.27 -28.21
C SER A 45 -10.67 7.87 -26.94
N THR A 46 -10.21 8.84 -26.15
CA THR A 46 -9.56 8.59 -24.87
C THR A 46 -10.33 9.36 -23.79
N ASN A 47 -10.66 8.67 -22.69
CA ASN A 47 -11.31 9.30 -21.55
C ASN A 47 -10.30 10.09 -20.70
N ILE A 48 -10.79 10.75 -19.65
CA ILE A 48 -10.00 11.58 -18.73
C ILE A 48 -8.96 10.78 -17.92
N HIS A 49 -9.09 9.45 -17.86
CA HIS A 49 -8.15 8.56 -17.20
C HIS A 49 -7.12 7.94 -18.16
N GLY A 50 -7.07 8.41 -19.41
CA GLY A 50 -6.14 7.89 -20.44
C GLY A 50 -6.58 6.56 -21.05
N GLN A 51 -7.78 6.06 -20.73
CA GLN A 51 -8.31 4.78 -21.22
C GLN A 51 -8.89 4.98 -22.62
N SER A 52 -8.51 4.10 -23.54
CA SER A 52 -9.05 4.09 -24.90
C SER A 52 -10.47 3.50 -24.90
N ILE A 53 -11.40 4.20 -25.55
CA ILE A 53 -12.77 3.79 -25.78
C ILE A 53 -12.98 3.71 -27.28
N THR A 54 -13.37 2.54 -27.78
CA THR A 54 -13.74 2.36 -29.19
C THR A 54 -15.26 2.27 -29.29
N CYS A 55 -15.87 3.18 -30.01
CA CYS A 55 -17.29 3.17 -30.35
C CYS A 55 -17.47 2.53 -31.74
N TYR A 56 -18.27 1.49 -31.82
CA TYR A 56 -18.77 0.91 -33.05
C TYR A 56 -20.20 1.38 -33.26
N SER A 57 -20.44 2.19 -34.29
CA SER A 57 -21.75 2.69 -34.67
C SER A 57 -22.32 1.84 -35.78
N PHE A 58 -23.39 1.08 -35.50
CA PHE A 58 -24.09 0.25 -36.46
C PHE A 58 -25.30 1.06 -36.98
N ILE A 59 -25.25 1.52 -38.22
CA ILE A 59 -26.34 2.25 -38.87
C ILE A 59 -27.12 1.24 -39.68
N VAL A 60 -28.33 0.91 -39.18
CA VAL A 60 -29.24 -0.02 -39.82
C VAL A 60 -30.26 0.75 -40.62
N THR A 61 -30.29 0.53 -41.93
CA THR A 61 -31.21 1.18 -42.86
C THR A 61 -32.27 0.17 -43.30
N ALA A 62 -33.55 0.57 -43.24
CA ALA A 62 -34.68 -0.24 -43.67
C ALA A 62 -34.71 -0.43 -45.17
N PRO A 63 -35.48 -1.40 -45.69
CA PRO A 63 -35.63 -1.64 -47.13
C PRO A 63 -36.23 -0.48 -47.91
N ASP A 64 -36.85 0.52 -47.27
CA ASP A 64 -37.33 1.75 -47.87
C ASP A 64 -36.20 2.76 -48.22
N GLU A 65 -34.95 2.48 -47.78
CA GLU A 65 -33.75 3.31 -47.96
C GLU A 65 -33.87 4.71 -47.33
N GLU A 66 -34.97 5.02 -46.66
CA GLU A 66 -35.22 6.33 -46.04
C GLU A 66 -35.15 6.28 -44.51
N THR A 67 -35.54 5.13 -43.89
CA THR A 67 -35.58 4.98 -42.45
C THR A 67 -34.31 4.31 -41.94
N SER A 68 -33.61 4.94 -41.01
CA SER A 68 -32.43 4.36 -40.39
C SER A 68 -32.40 4.54 -38.85
N VAL A 69 -31.75 3.61 -38.16
CA VAL A 69 -31.50 3.65 -36.71
C VAL A 69 -30.04 3.34 -36.47
N GLN A 70 -29.42 4.10 -35.58
CA GLN A 70 -28.05 3.90 -35.16
C GLN A 70 -28.00 3.22 -33.77
N TYR A 71 -27.14 2.21 -33.65
CA TYR A 71 -26.82 1.53 -32.41
C TYR A 71 -25.33 1.75 -32.12
N ASP A 72 -24.99 2.30 -30.95
CA ASP A 72 -23.64 2.58 -30.53
C ASP A 72 -23.17 1.57 -29.49
N LEU A 73 -22.05 0.91 -29.77
CA LEU A 73 -21.41 -0.03 -28.89
C LEU A 73 -20.06 0.52 -28.44
N TYR A 74 -19.96 0.93 -27.20
CA TYR A 74 -18.74 1.41 -26.58
C TYR A 74 -17.98 0.24 -25.96
N VAL A 75 -16.75 0.04 -26.42
CA VAL A 75 -15.86 -1.03 -25.93
C VAL A 75 -14.64 -0.39 -25.30
N MET A 76 -14.37 -0.78 -24.07
CA MET A 76 -13.18 -0.35 -23.33
C MET A 76 -12.52 -1.54 -22.63
N VAL A 77 -11.20 -1.41 -22.35
CA VAL A 77 -10.45 -2.40 -21.56
C VAL A 77 -10.38 -1.88 -20.13
N ALA A 78 -10.66 -2.74 -19.15
CA ALA A 78 -10.56 -2.39 -17.74
C ALA A 78 -9.15 -1.90 -17.41
N LEU A 79 -9.04 -0.94 -16.50
CA LEU A 79 -7.77 -0.53 -15.91
C LEU A 79 -7.29 -1.61 -14.95
N ASN A 80 -6.00 -1.60 -14.62
CA ASN A 80 -5.40 -2.55 -13.70
C ASN A 80 -5.84 -2.27 -12.25
N ASP A 81 -6.22 -3.31 -11.53
CA ASP A 81 -6.64 -3.28 -10.13
C ASP A 81 -5.49 -3.64 -9.16
N ASP A 82 -4.28 -3.94 -9.67
CA ASP A 82 -3.13 -4.29 -8.84
C ASP A 82 -2.63 -3.08 -8.05
N CYS A 83 -2.72 -3.20 -6.72
CA CYS A 83 -2.21 -2.25 -5.74
C CYS A 83 -1.05 -2.82 -4.92
N SER A 84 -0.29 -3.77 -5.47
CA SER A 84 0.87 -4.35 -4.80
C SER A 84 2.16 -3.56 -5.04
N LEU A 85 3.08 -3.61 -4.07
CA LEU A 85 4.45 -3.11 -4.24
C LEU A 85 5.31 -4.16 -4.95
N LYS A 86 6.15 -3.68 -5.85
CA LYS A 86 7.25 -4.43 -6.46
C LYS A 86 8.52 -4.34 -5.62
N THR A 87 8.79 -3.15 -5.05
CA THR A 87 9.97 -2.91 -4.19
C THR A 87 9.61 -1.98 -3.04
N LEU A 88 10.27 -2.17 -1.91
CA LEU A 88 10.24 -1.28 -0.75
C LEU A 88 11.65 -1.18 -0.20
N LEU A 89 12.27 0.00 -0.29
CA LEU A 89 13.67 0.23 0.04
C LEU A 89 13.80 1.25 1.16
N ILE A 90 14.80 1.05 2.01
CA ILE A 90 15.24 2.01 3.00
C ILE A 90 16.71 2.36 2.69
N ASN A 91 17.02 3.64 2.48
CA ASN A 91 18.35 4.11 2.06
C ASN A 91 18.86 3.38 0.80
N GLY A 92 17.96 3.06 -0.14
CA GLY A 92 18.30 2.35 -1.37
C GLY A 92 18.49 0.83 -1.22
N ILE A 93 18.32 0.28 -0.02
CA ILE A 93 18.45 -1.15 0.27
C ILE A 93 17.07 -1.77 0.46
N GLN A 94 16.81 -2.91 -0.20
CA GLN A 94 15.55 -3.63 -0.07
C GLN A 94 15.31 -4.02 1.39
N ILE A 95 14.12 -3.72 1.91
CA ILE A 95 13.73 -4.13 3.26
C ILE A 95 13.79 -5.65 3.40
N GLN A 96 14.28 -6.12 4.54
CA GLN A 96 14.51 -7.55 4.76
C GLN A 96 13.18 -8.34 4.67
N ASN A 97 13.23 -9.49 4.01
CA ASN A 97 12.08 -10.38 3.79
C ASN A 97 10.89 -9.70 3.07
N PHE A 98 11.18 -8.73 2.20
CA PHE A 98 10.12 -8.11 1.41
C PHE A 98 9.36 -9.15 0.59
N HIS A 99 8.02 -9.07 0.67
CA HIS A 99 7.10 -9.80 -0.19
C HIS A 99 5.88 -8.90 -0.49
N PRO A 100 5.37 -8.87 -1.74
CA PRO A 100 4.23 -8.01 -2.11
C PRO A 100 2.97 -8.18 -1.26
N ASP A 101 2.75 -9.37 -0.70
CA ASP A 101 1.60 -9.67 0.16
C ASP A 101 1.85 -9.44 1.65
N THR A 102 3.09 -9.18 2.04
CA THR A 102 3.43 -8.80 3.41
C THR A 102 3.25 -7.30 3.57
N THR A 103 2.34 -6.89 4.42
CA THR A 103 1.96 -5.47 4.58
C THR A 103 2.52 -4.82 5.85
N ALA A 104 3.19 -5.57 6.72
CA ALA A 104 3.76 -5.05 7.96
C ALA A 104 5.24 -5.44 8.08
N TYR A 105 6.09 -4.44 8.30
CA TYR A 105 7.53 -4.59 8.46
C TYR A 105 8.00 -3.87 9.72
N GLN A 106 9.10 -4.33 10.29
CA GLN A 106 9.73 -3.72 11.46
C GLN A 106 11.20 -3.42 11.18
N VAL A 107 11.65 -2.26 11.61
CA VAL A 107 13.06 -1.88 11.69
C VAL A 107 13.42 -1.81 13.17
N ILE A 108 14.29 -2.73 13.60
CA ILE A 108 14.65 -2.88 15.01
C ILE A 108 16.05 -2.27 15.23
N TYR A 109 16.12 -1.37 16.18
CA TYR A 109 17.36 -0.70 16.59
C TYR A 109 17.89 -1.30 17.89
N PRO A 110 19.22 -1.43 18.05
CA PRO A 110 19.82 -1.91 19.31
C PRO A 110 19.46 -1.04 20.51
N ILE A 111 19.63 -1.62 21.70
CA ILE A 111 19.52 -0.92 22.97
C ILE A 111 20.48 0.30 23.00
N GLY A 112 19.98 1.42 23.50
CA GLY A 112 20.77 2.65 23.59
C GLY A 112 20.90 3.43 22.28
N SER A 113 20.18 2.99 21.23
CA SER A 113 20.04 3.78 20.02
C SER A 113 19.30 5.09 20.31
N ASP A 114 19.82 6.17 19.77
CA ASP A 114 19.22 7.47 19.90
C ASP A 114 18.29 7.76 18.69
N SER A 115 17.35 8.68 18.85
CA SER A 115 16.36 8.99 17.80
C SER A 115 16.97 9.55 16.51
N THR A 116 18.24 9.98 16.53
CA THR A 116 18.92 10.53 15.34
C THR A 116 19.26 9.49 14.29
N ILE A 117 19.28 8.19 14.66
CA ILE A 117 19.55 7.09 13.73
C ILE A 117 18.29 6.52 13.09
N LEU A 118 17.10 6.98 13.50
CA LEU A 118 15.84 6.49 12.95
C LEU A 118 15.73 6.84 11.45
N VAL A 119 15.11 5.95 10.71
CA VAL A 119 14.79 6.18 9.31
C VAL A 119 13.87 7.39 9.19
N THR A 120 14.14 8.25 8.23
CA THR A 120 13.24 9.36 7.86
C THR A 120 12.41 9.01 6.64
N GLN A 121 11.35 9.76 6.38
CA GLN A 121 10.47 9.51 5.24
C GLN A 121 11.23 9.59 3.90
N GLU A 122 12.20 10.49 3.78
CA GLU A 122 13.01 10.69 2.57
C GLU A 122 13.92 9.50 2.26
N ALA A 123 14.22 8.68 3.28
CA ALA A 123 15.02 7.46 3.10
C ALA A 123 14.22 6.30 2.53
N ILE A 124 12.88 6.40 2.51
CA ILE A 124 11.99 5.35 2.03
C ILE A 124 11.67 5.59 0.56
N THR A 125 11.91 4.57 -0.26
CA THR A 125 11.49 4.54 -1.65
C THR A 125 10.73 3.27 -1.95
N ALA A 126 9.69 3.37 -2.76
CA ALA A 126 8.86 2.25 -3.14
C ALA A 126 8.50 2.32 -4.62
N SER A 127 8.30 1.16 -5.25
CA SER A 127 7.71 1.08 -6.58
C SER A 127 6.55 0.09 -6.57
N ALA A 128 5.49 0.41 -7.30
CA ALA A 128 4.36 -0.49 -7.47
C ALA A 128 4.64 -1.55 -8.55
N THR A 129 3.91 -2.65 -8.51
CA THR A 129 3.95 -3.69 -9.56
C THR A 129 3.38 -3.15 -10.85
N ASP A 130 2.23 -2.47 -10.79
CA ASP A 130 1.71 -1.71 -11.92
C ASP A 130 2.37 -0.31 -11.96
N PRO A 131 3.06 0.06 -13.06
CA PRO A 131 3.67 1.37 -13.18
C PRO A 131 2.67 2.54 -13.20
N ASN A 132 1.39 2.28 -13.43
CA ASN A 132 0.34 3.30 -13.42
C ASN A 132 -0.35 3.43 -12.04
N ALA A 133 -0.07 2.53 -11.10
CA ALA A 133 -0.52 2.69 -9.72
C ALA A 133 0.19 3.87 -9.06
N THR A 134 -0.49 4.54 -8.14
CA THR A 134 0.07 5.68 -7.40
C THR A 134 0.51 5.27 -6.01
N ILE A 135 1.59 5.88 -5.53
CA ILE A 135 2.15 5.62 -4.20
C ILE A 135 2.17 6.91 -3.39
N MET A 136 1.67 6.85 -2.17
CA MET A 136 1.77 7.92 -1.18
C MET A 136 2.45 7.38 0.08
N ILE A 137 3.49 8.08 0.54
CA ILE A 137 4.19 7.75 1.79
C ILE A 137 3.84 8.82 2.83
N SER A 138 3.39 8.40 4.00
CA SER A 138 3.10 9.26 5.15
C SER A 138 3.76 8.72 6.41
N SER A 139 4.00 9.59 7.39
CA SER A 139 4.62 9.25 8.67
C SER A 139 3.86 9.89 9.82
N ASP A 140 3.82 9.20 10.96
CA ASP A 140 3.38 9.75 12.26
C ASP A 140 4.58 10.17 13.16
N GLY A 141 5.80 10.14 12.59
CA GLY A 141 7.06 10.43 13.25
C GLY A 141 7.88 9.18 13.58
N TYR A 142 7.26 8.05 13.83
CA TYR A 142 7.93 6.77 14.10
C TYR A 142 7.55 5.69 13.10
N ASN A 143 6.32 5.66 12.66
CA ASN A 143 5.84 4.66 11.72
C ASN A 143 5.61 5.29 10.35
N PHE A 144 5.72 4.46 9.32
CA PHE A 144 5.44 4.88 7.95
C PHE A 144 4.30 4.04 7.37
N ASN A 145 3.41 4.74 6.66
CA ASN A 145 2.37 4.12 5.86
C ASN A 145 2.64 4.40 4.39
N ILE A 146 2.79 3.35 3.62
CA ILE A 146 2.98 3.40 2.17
C ILE A 146 1.66 2.92 1.55
N THR A 147 0.85 3.86 1.09
CA THR A 147 -0.44 3.59 0.46
C THR A 147 -0.24 3.46 -1.04
N VAL A 148 -0.59 2.32 -1.59
CA VAL A 148 -0.61 2.05 -3.03
C VAL A 148 -2.04 2.07 -3.50
N THR A 149 -2.36 2.91 -4.47
CA THR A 149 -3.67 2.95 -5.13
C THR A 149 -3.51 2.43 -6.55
N SER A 150 -4.33 1.45 -6.93
CA SER A 150 -4.35 0.84 -8.25
C SER A 150 -4.62 1.85 -9.36
N HIS A 151 -4.32 1.47 -10.60
CA HIS A 151 -4.56 2.33 -11.77
C HIS A 151 -6.06 2.67 -11.95
N ASP A 152 -6.96 1.75 -11.61
CA ASP A 152 -8.41 1.99 -11.66
C ASP A 152 -8.90 2.96 -10.57
N GLY A 153 -8.06 3.27 -9.56
CA GLY A 153 -8.38 4.15 -8.45
C GLY A 153 -9.35 3.55 -7.41
N MET A 154 -9.77 2.30 -7.60
CA MET A 154 -10.80 1.65 -6.76
C MET A 154 -10.20 0.76 -5.66
N HIS A 155 -8.96 0.32 -5.82
CA HIS A 155 -8.29 -0.59 -4.90
C HIS A 155 -7.11 0.10 -4.24
N THR A 156 -6.95 -0.13 -2.94
CA THR A 156 -5.83 0.40 -2.17
C THR A 156 -5.24 -0.68 -1.28
N ARG A 157 -3.90 -0.64 -1.12
CA ARG A 157 -3.17 -1.47 -0.16
C ARG A 157 -2.23 -0.60 0.63
N ILE A 158 -2.17 -0.81 1.94
CA ILE A 158 -1.30 -0.07 2.84
C ILE A 158 -0.24 -1.01 3.37
N TYR A 159 1.03 -0.61 3.20
CA TYR A 159 2.19 -1.24 3.81
C TYR A 159 2.68 -0.36 4.95
N THR A 160 3.03 -0.98 6.08
CA THR A 160 3.50 -0.26 7.26
C THR A 160 4.95 -0.63 7.58
N ILE A 161 5.74 0.36 8.00
CA ILE A 161 7.05 0.15 8.59
C ILE A 161 7.00 0.72 10.00
N GLU A 162 7.17 -0.13 11.01
CA GLU A 162 7.27 0.23 12.40
C GLU A 162 8.73 0.32 12.81
N GLN A 163 9.14 1.38 13.49
CA GLN A 163 10.47 1.53 14.04
C GLN A 163 10.46 1.23 15.53
N ILE A 164 11.28 0.27 15.96
CA ILE A 164 11.35 -0.20 17.35
C ILE A 164 12.76 -0.02 17.87
N ILE A 165 12.93 0.81 18.89
CA ILE A 165 14.18 0.84 19.68
C ILE A 165 14.04 -0.20 20.79
N MET A 166 14.95 -1.17 20.83
CA MET A 166 14.95 -2.17 21.89
C MET A 166 15.25 -1.51 23.24
N LEU A 167 14.39 -1.77 24.20
CA LEU A 167 14.62 -1.36 25.59
C LEU A 167 15.55 -2.34 26.27
N SER A 168 16.33 -1.84 27.21
CA SER A 168 17.16 -2.67 28.07
C SER A 168 16.28 -3.47 29.05
N SER A 169 16.65 -4.73 29.28
CA SER A 169 16.10 -5.56 30.35
C SER A 169 17.05 -5.65 31.56
N ASN A 170 18.10 -4.81 31.60
CA ASN A 170 19.04 -4.81 32.70
C ASN A 170 18.41 -4.19 33.95
N THR A 171 18.27 -4.97 35.01
CA THR A 171 17.71 -4.57 36.30
C THR A 171 18.76 -4.46 37.40
N ARG A 172 20.04 -4.50 37.03
CA ARG A 172 21.16 -4.44 37.97
C ARG A 172 21.46 -3.02 38.43
N LEU A 173 21.94 -2.92 39.65
CA LEU A 173 22.54 -1.69 40.14
C LEU A 173 24.06 -1.67 39.82
N ALA A 174 24.56 -0.51 39.42
CA ALA A 174 25.98 -0.24 39.30
C ALA A 174 26.60 0.09 40.67
N ALA A 175 25.82 0.75 41.53
CA ALA A 175 26.31 1.16 42.85
C ALA A 175 25.16 1.36 43.85
N LEU A 176 25.44 1.15 45.13
CA LEU A 176 24.59 1.43 46.25
C LEU A 176 25.31 2.32 47.24
N TYR A 177 24.69 3.42 47.65
CA TYR A 177 25.27 4.39 48.55
C TYR A 177 24.46 4.47 49.85
N ILE A 178 25.18 4.63 50.99
CA ILE A 178 24.60 4.91 52.29
C ILE A 178 25.21 6.22 52.81
N ASP A 179 24.38 7.24 53.08
CA ASP A 179 24.76 8.58 53.45
C ASP A 179 25.86 9.18 52.49
N GLY A 180 25.72 8.89 51.19
CA GLY A 180 26.67 9.34 50.16
C GLY A 180 27.98 8.56 50.09
N ILE A 181 28.13 7.50 50.89
CA ILE A 181 29.32 6.64 50.88
C ILE A 181 28.98 5.35 50.14
N LEU A 182 29.82 4.99 49.15
CA LEU A 182 29.64 3.73 48.41
C LEU A 182 29.69 2.54 49.38
N LEU A 183 28.68 1.68 49.29
CA LEU A 183 28.64 0.45 50.04
C LEU A 183 29.84 -0.42 49.67
N ARG A 184 30.66 -0.71 50.70
CA ARG A 184 31.87 -1.54 50.49
C ARG A 184 31.43 -2.95 50.13
N ASP A 185 32.16 -3.55 49.22
CA ASP A 185 31.88 -4.93 48.74
C ASP A 185 30.48 -5.10 48.11
N PHE A 186 29.92 -4.01 47.55
CA PHE A 186 28.70 -4.10 46.76
C PHE A 186 28.91 -4.99 45.52
N ASP A 187 28.00 -5.95 45.32
CA ASP A 187 27.99 -6.88 44.20
C ASP A 187 26.58 -6.85 43.58
N PRO A 188 26.41 -6.50 42.27
CA PRO A 188 25.11 -6.45 41.60
C PRO A 188 24.31 -7.76 41.65
N GLU A 189 24.97 -8.90 41.87
CA GLU A 189 24.33 -10.21 41.97
C GLU A 189 23.77 -10.51 43.40
N VAL A 190 24.17 -9.71 44.38
CA VAL A 190 23.70 -9.83 45.75
C VAL A 190 22.50 -8.92 45.97
N LEU A 191 21.34 -9.48 46.20
CA LEU A 191 20.08 -8.74 46.32
C LEU A 191 19.74 -8.28 47.75
N GLU A 192 20.50 -8.71 48.74
CA GLU A 192 20.22 -8.41 50.12
C GLU A 192 21.50 -8.03 50.88
N TYR A 193 21.50 -6.86 51.51
CA TYR A 193 22.56 -6.34 52.34
C TYR A 193 22.06 -5.98 53.71
N THR A 194 22.85 -6.28 54.74
CA THR A 194 22.58 -5.88 56.12
C THR A 194 23.56 -4.79 56.56
N TYR A 195 23.04 -3.63 56.93
CA TYR A 195 23.80 -2.52 57.40
C TYR A 195 23.39 -2.16 58.83
N TYR A 196 24.37 -2.05 59.73
CA TYR A 196 24.13 -1.68 61.14
C TYR A 196 24.06 -0.18 61.25
N ILE A 197 22.98 0.34 61.79
CA ILE A 197 22.73 1.76 62.00
C ILE A 197 22.81 2.15 63.45
N GLY A 198 23.10 3.45 63.70
CA GLY A 198 22.91 4.08 65.02
C GLY A 198 21.47 4.53 65.25
N ASP A 199 21.29 5.63 65.95
CA ASP A 199 19.95 6.15 66.32
C ASP A 199 19.22 6.82 65.20
N VAL A 200 19.86 7.06 64.04
CA VAL A 200 19.27 7.76 62.88
C VAL A 200 19.29 6.83 61.66
N LEU A 201 18.17 6.81 60.92
CA LEU A 201 18.09 6.08 59.68
C LEU A 201 18.94 6.76 58.61
N PRO A 202 19.80 6.03 57.90
CA PRO A 202 20.63 6.59 56.87
C PRO A 202 19.82 6.93 55.59
N TYR A 203 20.30 7.85 54.79
CA TYR A 203 19.84 8.06 53.43
C TYR A 203 20.46 6.97 52.53
N VAL A 204 19.65 6.29 51.74
CA VAL A 204 20.07 5.26 50.78
C VAL A 204 19.84 5.77 49.36
N ASP A 205 20.87 5.70 48.53
CA ASP A 205 20.83 6.04 47.13
C ASP A 205 21.40 4.91 46.28
N ALA A 206 20.84 4.72 45.07
CA ALA A 206 21.24 3.65 44.19
C ALA A 206 21.40 4.15 42.74
N ILE A 207 22.44 3.66 42.10
CA ILE A 207 22.68 3.97 40.70
C ILE A 207 22.41 2.70 39.86
N PRO A 208 21.47 2.71 38.94
CA PRO A 208 21.28 1.59 38.03
C PRO A 208 22.47 1.42 37.09
N GLU A 209 22.78 0.19 36.70
CA GLU A 209 23.84 -0.11 35.72
C GLU A 209 23.42 0.42 34.33
N ASP A 210 22.14 0.34 34.00
CA ASP A 210 21.58 0.95 32.81
C ASP A 210 21.02 2.34 33.14
N SER A 211 21.59 3.36 32.53
CA SER A 211 21.21 4.77 32.75
C SER A 211 19.77 5.09 32.30
N THR A 212 19.12 4.18 31.57
CA THR A 212 17.73 4.31 31.11
C THR A 212 16.73 3.64 32.07
N ALA A 213 17.22 2.87 33.07
CA ALA A 213 16.37 2.27 34.11
C ALA A 213 15.91 3.36 35.12
N THR A 214 14.65 3.26 35.57
CA THR A 214 14.03 4.15 36.56
C THR A 214 13.55 3.39 37.78
#